data_c4ce7e9f9d1df12a7acb48a3eb3a4d51
#
_entry.id   c4ce7e9f9d1df12a7acb48a3eb3a4d51
#
_cell.length_a   1.000
_cell.length_b   1.000
_cell.length_c   1.000
_cell.angle_alpha   90.00
_cell.angle_beta   90.00
_cell.angle_gamma   90.00
#
_symmetry.space_group_name_H-M   'P 1'
#
loop_
_entity.id
_entity.type
_entity.pdbx_description
1 polymer ?
#
loop_
_entity_poly.entity_id
_entity_poly.type
_entity_poly.pdbx_seq_one_letter_code
_entity_poly.pdbx_strand_id
1 'polypeptide(L)'
;MTKRATNYSRREFTKLSALSLASIPLLSFQNNFVNEILSSENLNIHLFSKHLQFLDYNDMAATTAEMGFQGLDLTVRKKGHVLPGNVVEDLPKAVAAIKKYGLTPTMLTTNVWDANSQLNKTVLETASRLGFTHYRTDWLKYPEDTPITESQALFGKQALALEKLNKKYGIIGGYQNHTGKNVGAPIWDLLPILGATKGEFIGSQYDIRHAVVEGGESWELGLKRIKPYINSIVIKDFKWGKVNGKWKPISVPMGEGMVNFKRYFTLLKKYKINVPVSLHVEHDLGGAEKGRKTFTISKKEVLRRIKKDLEFVKETWKKVG
;
A
#
# COMPACT_ATOMS: atom_id res chain seq x y z
N MET A 1 -25.58 -36.90 -55.76
CA MET A 1 -25.04 -37.62 -54.60
C MET A 1 -25.18 -36.70 -53.33
N THR A 2 -26.25 -36.93 -52.59
CA THR A 2 -26.64 -36.14 -51.40
C THR A 2 -25.96 -36.73 -50.17
N LYS A 3 -25.13 -35.92 -49.47
CA LYS A 3 -24.56 -36.31 -48.18
C LYS A 3 -25.64 -36.21 -47.09
N ARG A 4 -25.96 -37.34 -46.47
CA ARG A 4 -26.80 -37.44 -45.28
C ARG A 4 -26.08 -36.80 -44.09
N ALA A 5 -26.75 -35.83 -43.42
CA ALA A 5 -26.36 -35.33 -42.14
C ALA A 5 -26.72 -36.37 -41.08
N THR A 6 -25.76 -36.82 -40.28
CA THR A 6 -25.96 -37.68 -39.11
C THR A 6 -26.42 -36.82 -37.92
N ASN A 7 -27.68 -36.98 -37.53
CA ASN A 7 -28.22 -36.41 -36.31
C ASN A 7 -27.79 -37.25 -35.11
N TYR A 8 -26.97 -36.68 -34.24
CA TYR A 8 -26.63 -37.30 -32.96
C TYR A 8 -27.73 -37.01 -31.91
N SER A 9 -28.14 -38.04 -31.16
CA SER A 9 -29.10 -37.90 -30.10
C SER A 9 -28.50 -37.17 -28.90
N ARG A 10 -29.35 -36.48 -28.08
CA ARG A 10 -28.90 -35.79 -26.89
C ARG A 10 -28.10 -36.68 -25.92
N ARG A 11 -28.31 -37.99 -25.95
CA ARG A 11 -27.64 -38.98 -25.10
C ARG A 11 -26.23 -39.32 -25.61
N GLU A 12 -25.97 -39.23 -26.91
CA GLU A 12 -24.63 -39.40 -27.49
C GLU A 12 -23.77 -38.15 -27.37
N PHE A 13 -24.38 -36.97 -27.42
CA PHE A 13 -23.70 -35.72 -27.15
C PHE A 13 -23.21 -35.64 -25.69
N THR A 14 -23.98 -36.13 -24.71
CA THR A 14 -23.56 -36.17 -23.29
C THR A 14 -22.42 -37.15 -23.03
N LYS A 15 -22.35 -38.27 -23.79
CA LYS A 15 -21.23 -39.24 -23.69
C LYS A 15 -19.95 -38.73 -24.35
N LEU A 16 -20.01 -37.99 -25.41
CA LEU A 16 -18.86 -37.35 -26.05
C LEU A 16 -18.32 -36.18 -25.25
N SER A 17 -19.19 -35.41 -24.57
CA SER A 17 -18.78 -34.33 -23.66
C SER A 17 -18.10 -34.83 -22.39
N ALA A 18 -18.41 -36.05 -21.92
CA ALA A 18 -17.79 -36.65 -20.73
C ALA A 18 -16.37 -37.20 -20.99
N LEU A 19 -16.01 -37.51 -22.24
CA LEU A 19 -14.69 -38.05 -22.62
C LEU A 19 -13.66 -36.95 -22.96
N SER A 20 -14.09 -35.71 -23.23
CA SER A 20 -13.18 -34.58 -23.52
C SER A 20 -12.76 -33.77 -22.26
N LEU A 21 -13.26 -34.13 -21.07
CA LEU A 21 -12.92 -33.48 -19.79
C LEU A 21 -11.79 -34.19 -19.00
N ALA A 22 -11.18 -35.23 -19.58
CA ALA A 22 -10.21 -36.06 -18.83
C ALA A 22 -8.73 -35.69 -19.02
N SER A 23 -8.39 -34.50 -19.54
CA SER A 23 -6.98 -34.12 -19.74
C SER A 23 -6.69 -32.62 -19.47
N ILE A 24 -7.45 -31.95 -18.61
CA ILE A 24 -7.05 -30.66 -18.07
C ILE A 24 -6.46 -30.92 -16.69
N PRO A 25 -5.23 -30.49 -16.38
CA PRO A 25 -4.67 -30.67 -15.06
C PRO A 25 -5.45 -29.80 -14.05
N LEU A 26 -6.36 -30.44 -13.31
CA LEU A 26 -7.14 -29.85 -12.21
C LEU A 26 -6.27 -29.29 -11.07
N LEU A 27 -4.99 -29.58 -11.07
CA LEU A 27 -4.04 -29.16 -10.01
C LEU A 27 -3.69 -27.67 -10.04
N SER A 28 -3.77 -27.00 -11.20
CA SER A 28 -3.43 -25.58 -11.27
C SER A 28 -4.60 -24.66 -10.87
N PHE A 29 -5.83 -25.09 -11.08
CA PHE A 29 -7.02 -24.31 -10.69
C PHE A 29 -7.30 -24.39 -9.19
N GLN A 30 -7.08 -25.53 -8.53
CA GLN A 30 -7.26 -25.66 -7.08
C GLN A 30 -6.23 -24.84 -6.30
N ASN A 31 -4.96 -24.81 -6.74
CA ASN A 31 -3.95 -24.02 -6.05
C ASN A 31 -4.17 -22.49 -6.15
N ASN A 32 -4.68 -22.01 -7.28
CA ASN A 32 -5.01 -20.58 -7.41
C ASN A 32 -6.24 -20.20 -6.57
N PHE A 33 -7.28 -21.04 -6.53
CA PHE A 33 -8.50 -20.79 -5.75
C PHE A 33 -8.23 -20.87 -4.23
N VAL A 34 -7.45 -21.86 -3.81
CA VAL A 34 -7.04 -22.01 -2.39
C VAL A 34 -6.11 -20.85 -1.98
N ASN A 35 -5.17 -20.46 -2.83
CA ASN A 35 -4.31 -19.30 -2.58
C ASN A 35 -5.10 -17.97 -2.57
N GLU A 36 -6.13 -17.82 -3.41
CA GLU A 36 -7.00 -16.64 -3.43
C GLU A 36 -7.90 -16.58 -2.19
N ILE A 37 -8.42 -17.72 -1.72
CA ILE A 37 -9.17 -17.82 -0.46
C ILE A 37 -8.26 -17.57 0.74
N LEU A 38 -7.07 -18.18 0.80
CA LEU A 38 -6.10 -17.95 1.87
C LEU A 38 -5.54 -16.53 1.87
N SER A 39 -5.41 -15.88 0.70
CA SER A 39 -5.00 -14.48 0.61
C SER A 39 -6.09 -13.51 1.07
N SER A 40 -7.37 -13.88 0.97
CA SER A 40 -8.49 -13.06 1.46
C SER A 40 -8.65 -13.09 2.98
N GLU A 41 -8.14 -14.13 3.65
CA GLU A 41 -8.22 -14.27 5.12
C GLU A 41 -7.17 -13.43 5.87
N ASN A 42 -6.04 -13.10 5.24
CA ASN A 42 -4.95 -12.38 5.89
C ASN A 42 -4.60 -11.08 5.15
N LEU A 43 -4.35 -10.02 5.92
CA LEU A 43 -3.80 -8.78 5.38
C LEU A 43 -2.36 -8.99 4.89
N ASN A 44 -2.03 -8.45 3.72
CA ASN A 44 -0.67 -8.41 3.19
C ASN A 44 0.09 -7.21 3.79
N ILE A 45 0.72 -7.39 4.96
CA ILE A 45 1.28 -6.31 5.77
C ILE A 45 2.78 -6.15 5.55
N HIS A 46 3.18 -4.96 5.15
CA HIS A 46 4.56 -4.52 4.93
C HIS A 46 4.96 -3.52 6.02
N LEU A 47 6.18 -3.63 6.52
CA LEU A 47 6.72 -2.66 7.46
C LEU A 47 7.26 -1.43 6.73
N PHE A 48 6.84 -0.23 7.12
CA PHE A 48 7.45 0.99 6.64
C PHE A 48 8.92 1.07 7.08
N SER A 49 9.83 0.93 6.15
CA SER A 49 11.26 0.73 6.42
C SER A 49 11.93 1.91 7.14
N LYS A 50 11.30 3.11 7.14
CA LYS A 50 11.79 4.27 7.90
C LYS A 50 12.14 3.92 9.35
N HIS A 51 11.41 3.02 9.97
CA HIS A 51 11.60 2.63 11.37
C HIS A 51 12.84 1.77 11.61
N LEU A 52 13.42 1.23 10.53
CA LEU A 52 14.64 0.41 10.54
C LEU A 52 15.82 1.11 9.86
N GLN A 53 15.82 2.45 9.74
CA GLN A 53 16.85 3.25 9.05
C GLN A 53 18.26 3.07 9.65
N PHE A 54 18.36 2.48 10.82
CA PHE A 54 19.61 2.17 11.52
C PHE A 54 20.22 0.81 11.15
N LEU A 55 19.53 0.03 10.30
CA LEU A 55 19.99 -1.28 9.82
C LEU A 55 20.46 -1.18 8.37
N ASP A 56 21.41 -2.03 7.99
CA ASP A 56 21.71 -2.30 6.61
C ASP A 56 20.61 -3.14 5.93
N TYR A 57 20.73 -3.40 4.64
CA TYR A 57 19.70 -4.13 3.88
C TYR A 57 19.50 -5.54 4.39
N ASN A 58 20.57 -6.24 4.75
CA ASN A 58 20.51 -7.64 5.19
C ASN A 58 19.86 -7.76 6.57
N ASP A 59 20.30 -6.96 7.53
CA ASP A 59 19.74 -6.92 8.88
C ASP A 59 18.30 -6.43 8.89
N MET A 60 17.97 -5.44 8.06
CA MET A 60 16.60 -4.93 7.88
C MET A 60 15.66 -6.02 7.39
N ALA A 61 16.05 -6.75 6.34
CA ALA A 61 15.24 -7.82 5.78
C ALA A 61 15.10 -9.00 6.76
N ALA A 62 16.20 -9.45 7.38
CA ALA A 62 16.19 -10.52 8.39
C ALA A 62 15.23 -10.19 9.54
N THR A 63 15.39 -9.01 10.12
CA THR A 63 14.56 -8.54 11.25
C THR A 63 13.09 -8.42 10.86
N THR A 64 12.79 -7.94 9.65
CA THR A 64 11.42 -7.82 9.15
C THR A 64 10.75 -9.18 8.99
N ALA A 65 11.48 -10.17 8.45
CA ALA A 65 11.01 -11.56 8.34
C ALA A 65 10.78 -12.21 9.72
N GLU A 66 11.72 -12.05 10.65
CA GLU A 66 11.62 -12.56 12.02
C GLU A 66 10.39 -11.99 12.77
N MET A 67 10.06 -10.73 12.56
CA MET A 67 8.85 -10.13 13.12
C MET A 67 7.55 -10.68 12.50
N GLY A 68 7.61 -11.32 11.32
CA GLY A 68 6.47 -11.95 10.64
C GLY A 68 5.70 -11.01 9.68
N PHE A 69 6.35 -10.01 9.12
CA PHE A 69 5.84 -9.22 8.00
C PHE A 69 5.98 -9.98 6.68
N GLN A 70 5.17 -9.65 5.68
CA GLN A 70 5.28 -10.19 4.33
C GLN A 70 6.34 -9.48 3.47
N GLY A 71 6.70 -8.25 3.84
CA GLY A 71 7.69 -7.46 3.13
C GLY A 71 7.94 -6.11 3.79
N LEU A 72 8.55 -5.24 3.01
CA LEU A 72 8.85 -3.86 3.39
C LEU A 72 8.11 -2.89 2.48
N ASP A 73 7.59 -1.80 3.03
CA ASP A 73 7.36 -0.57 2.30
C ASP A 73 8.69 0.21 2.29
N LEU A 74 9.53 -0.12 1.28
CA LEU A 74 10.92 0.31 1.24
C LEU A 74 11.04 1.78 0.85
N THR A 75 11.77 2.57 1.65
CA THR A 75 12.00 3.99 1.35
C THR A 75 13.03 4.19 0.24
N VAL A 76 12.56 4.63 -0.93
CA VAL A 76 13.38 5.05 -2.09
C VAL A 76 13.16 6.55 -2.29
N ARG A 77 13.78 7.35 -1.46
CA ARG A 77 13.59 8.80 -1.38
C ARG A 77 14.77 9.49 -0.71
N LYS A 78 14.75 10.84 -0.73
CA LYS A 78 15.72 11.62 0.07
C LYS A 78 15.68 11.17 1.53
N LYS A 79 16.84 10.89 2.10
CA LYS A 79 17.01 10.32 3.45
C LYS A 79 16.35 8.94 3.65
N GLY A 80 16.05 8.21 2.59
CA GLY A 80 15.58 6.83 2.64
C GLY A 80 16.71 5.82 2.69
N HIS A 81 16.36 4.51 2.72
CA HIS A 81 17.34 3.43 2.62
C HIS A 81 18.03 3.42 1.26
N VAL A 82 17.30 3.74 0.19
CA VAL A 82 17.84 3.91 -1.14
C VAL A 82 17.63 5.37 -1.56
N LEU A 83 18.70 6.01 -2.01
CA LEU A 83 18.61 7.34 -2.59
C LEU A 83 18.15 7.24 -4.04
N PRO A 84 17.25 8.10 -4.53
CA PRO A 84 16.77 8.05 -5.92
C PRO A 84 17.87 8.08 -6.96
N GLY A 85 18.93 8.88 -6.72
CA GLY A 85 20.08 8.97 -7.62
C GLY A 85 20.91 7.68 -7.72
N ASN A 86 20.83 6.81 -6.70
CA ASN A 86 21.59 5.55 -6.62
C ASN A 86 20.67 4.33 -6.86
N VAL A 87 19.43 4.54 -7.32
CA VAL A 87 18.41 3.48 -7.38
C VAL A 87 18.84 2.29 -8.23
N VAL A 88 19.57 2.53 -9.31
CA VAL A 88 20.04 1.47 -10.23
C VAL A 88 21.04 0.54 -9.56
N GLU A 89 21.88 1.07 -8.65
CA GLU A 89 22.93 0.32 -7.96
C GLU A 89 22.46 -0.28 -6.63
N ASP A 90 21.69 0.48 -5.86
CA ASP A 90 21.39 0.12 -4.47
C ASP A 90 20.07 -0.64 -4.30
N LEU A 91 19.07 -0.36 -5.14
CA LEU A 91 17.79 -1.09 -5.06
C LEU A 91 17.92 -2.59 -5.33
N PRO A 92 18.75 -3.06 -6.31
CA PRO A 92 19.00 -4.49 -6.48
C PRO A 92 19.60 -5.16 -5.25
N LYS A 93 20.51 -4.48 -4.53
CA LYS A 93 21.13 -4.99 -3.29
C LYS A 93 20.08 -5.16 -2.18
N ALA A 94 19.20 -4.15 -2.01
CA ALA A 94 18.10 -4.22 -1.06
C ALA A 94 17.12 -5.35 -1.40
N VAL A 95 16.77 -5.53 -2.68
CA VAL A 95 15.87 -6.61 -3.13
C VAL A 95 16.50 -7.99 -2.98
N ALA A 96 17.81 -8.13 -3.20
CA ALA A 96 18.51 -9.39 -2.95
C ALA A 96 18.39 -9.79 -1.47
N ALA A 97 18.57 -8.86 -0.54
CA ALA A 97 18.37 -9.08 0.89
C ALA A 97 16.90 -9.44 1.22
N ILE A 98 15.93 -8.70 0.68
CA ILE A 98 14.50 -8.95 0.86
C ILE A 98 14.16 -10.40 0.45
N LYS A 99 14.55 -10.81 -0.76
CA LYS A 99 14.29 -12.15 -1.29
C LYS A 99 15.02 -13.26 -0.52
N LYS A 100 16.25 -13.01 -0.07
CA LYS A 100 17.05 -13.95 0.74
C LYS A 100 16.32 -14.41 2.00
N TYR A 101 15.55 -13.53 2.62
CA TYR A 101 14.77 -13.82 3.82
C TYR A 101 13.28 -14.14 3.54
N GLY A 102 12.93 -14.50 2.31
CA GLY A 102 11.59 -14.94 1.94
C GLY A 102 10.54 -13.83 1.91
N LEU A 103 10.95 -12.58 1.93
CA LEU A 103 10.05 -11.42 1.83
C LEU A 103 9.78 -11.07 0.37
N THR A 104 8.64 -10.39 0.11
CA THR A 104 8.24 -9.95 -1.23
C THR A 104 8.54 -8.47 -1.45
N PRO A 105 9.17 -8.06 -2.56
CA PRO A 105 9.32 -6.66 -2.94
C PRO A 105 8.01 -6.13 -3.53
N THR A 106 7.08 -5.68 -2.69
CA THR A 106 5.74 -5.25 -3.11
C THR A 106 5.59 -3.73 -3.11
N MET A 107 6.05 -3.06 -2.06
CA MET A 107 5.76 -1.65 -1.81
C MET A 107 7.01 -0.78 -1.70
N LEU A 108 6.92 0.43 -2.26
CA LEU A 108 7.93 1.49 -2.12
C LEU A 108 7.30 2.79 -1.60
N THR A 109 8.02 3.51 -0.77
CA THR A 109 7.74 4.92 -0.45
C THR A 109 8.73 5.81 -1.18
N THR A 110 8.24 6.67 -2.09
CA THR A 110 9.06 7.50 -2.98
C THR A 110 8.73 8.99 -2.87
N ASN A 111 9.47 9.83 -3.65
CA ASN A 111 9.11 11.22 -3.97
C ASN A 111 8.75 11.36 -5.48
N VAL A 112 8.19 10.34 -6.09
CA VAL A 112 7.77 10.38 -7.50
C VAL A 112 6.43 11.08 -7.63
N TRP A 113 6.36 12.12 -8.46
CA TRP A 113 5.12 12.73 -8.92
C TRP A 113 5.22 13.17 -10.39
N ASP A 114 6.27 13.91 -10.77
CA ASP A 114 6.46 14.40 -12.13
C ASP A 114 6.81 13.26 -13.10
N ALA A 115 5.89 12.95 -14.00
CA ALA A 115 6.08 11.93 -15.04
C ALA A 115 7.15 12.32 -16.10
N ASN A 116 7.55 13.57 -16.19
CA ASN A 116 8.58 14.03 -17.14
C ASN A 116 9.99 13.89 -16.57
N SER A 117 10.14 13.86 -15.24
CA SER A 117 11.43 13.72 -14.58
C SER A 117 12.14 12.43 -14.96
N GLN A 118 13.35 12.53 -15.52
CA GLN A 118 14.16 11.35 -15.87
C GLN A 118 14.50 10.53 -14.63
N LEU A 119 14.77 11.17 -13.49
CA LEU A 119 15.03 10.50 -12.22
C LEU A 119 13.83 9.65 -11.79
N ASN A 120 12.61 10.20 -11.88
CA ASN A 120 11.39 9.48 -11.53
C ASN A 120 11.15 8.28 -12.46
N LYS A 121 11.39 8.44 -13.76
CA LYS A 121 11.33 7.33 -14.73
C LYS A 121 12.31 6.22 -14.36
N THR A 122 13.55 6.55 -14.05
CA THR A 122 14.58 5.58 -13.64
C THR A 122 14.19 4.85 -12.34
N VAL A 123 13.62 5.56 -11.36
CA VAL A 123 13.14 4.94 -10.11
C VAL A 123 12.04 3.93 -10.40
N LEU A 124 11.00 4.31 -11.16
CA LEU A 124 9.87 3.43 -11.44
C LEU A 124 10.25 2.23 -12.32
N GLU A 125 11.07 2.45 -13.35
CA GLU A 125 11.55 1.39 -14.23
C GLU A 125 12.40 0.36 -13.46
N THR A 126 13.34 0.84 -12.64
CA THR A 126 14.19 -0.04 -11.83
C THR A 126 13.36 -0.82 -10.80
N ALA A 127 12.41 -0.16 -10.13
CA ALA A 127 11.53 -0.79 -9.17
C ALA A 127 10.67 -1.89 -9.81
N SER A 128 10.03 -1.60 -10.94
CA SER A 128 9.21 -2.55 -11.68
C SER A 128 10.00 -3.78 -12.10
N ARG A 129 11.18 -3.62 -12.71
CA ARG A 129 12.06 -4.74 -13.10
C ARG A 129 12.46 -5.64 -11.94
N LEU A 130 12.51 -5.10 -10.72
CA LEU A 130 12.88 -5.83 -9.50
C LEU A 130 11.68 -6.51 -8.81
N GLY A 131 10.45 -6.28 -9.30
CA GLY A 131 9.24 -6.93 -8.84
C GLY A 131 8.36 -6.10 -7.91
N PHE A 132 8.66 -4.81 -7.70
CA PHE A 132 7.74 -3.93 -6.99
C PHE A 132 6.50 -3.64 -7.83
N THR A 133 5.35 -3.70 -7.18
CA THR A 133 4.04 -3.51 -7.82
C THR A 133 3.36 -2.22 -7.41
N HIS A 134 3.68 -1.70 -6.22
CA HIS A 134 3.04 -0.51 -5.66
C HIS A 134 4.09 0.48 -5.14
N TYR A 135 3.79 1.76 -5.28
CA TYR A 135 4.61 2.80 -4.65
C TYR A 135 3.74 3.96 -4.14
N ARG A 136 4.17 4.58 -3.03
CA ARG A 136 3.63 5.85 -2.59
C ARG A 136 4.24 6.97 -3.41
N THR A 137 3.41 7.88 -3.93
CA THR A 137 3.85 9.08 -4.64
C THR A 137 4.41 10.14 -3.68
N ASP A 138 4.95 11.22 -4.21
CA ASP A 138 5.22 12.42 -3.41
C ASP A 138 3.92 13.14 -3.03
N TRP A 139 4.00 14.05 -2.06
CA TRP A 139 2.91 14.89 -1.64
C TRP A 139 2.89 16.22 -2.39
N LEU A 140 1.70 16.71 -2.64
CA LEU A 140 1.44 17.99 -3.23
C LEU A 140 1.04 19.03 -2.17
N LYS A 141 1.27 20.29 -2.50
CA LYS A 141 0.81 21.44 -1.72
C LYS A 141 0.04 22.38 -2.62
N TYR A 142 -0.94 23.05 -2.05
CA TYR A 142 -1.62 24.15 -2.73
C TYR A 142 -0.71 25.37 -2.73
N PRO A 143 -0.43 25.99 -3.89
CA PRO A 143 0.22 27.31 -3.94
C PRO A 143 -0.68 28.36 -3.27
N GLU A 144 -0.07 29.35 -2.60
CA GLU A 144 -0.83 30.37 -1.87
C GLU A 144 -1.67 31.26 -2.79
N ASP A 145 -1.14 31.56 -3.98
CA ASP A 145 -1.74 32.50 -4.94
C ASP A 145 -2.59 31.82 -6.03
N THR A 146 -2.86 30.51 -5.90
CA THR A 146 -3.63 29.77 -6.90
C THR A 146 -4.90 29.18 -6.27
N PRO A 147 -6.08 29.40 -6.88
CA PRO A 147 -7.32 28.78 -6.39
C PRO A 147 -7.20 27.27 -6.27
N ILE A 148 -7.78 26.70 -5.21
CA ILE A 148 -7.74 25.24 -4.95
C ILE A 148 -8.26 24.45 -6.16
N THR A 149 -9.34 24.88 -6.77
CA THR A 149 -9.95 24.20 -7.92
C THR A 149 -9.05 24.17 -9.15
N GLU A 150 -8.31 25.24 -9.40
CA GLU A 150 -7.33 25.31 -10.49
C GLU A 150 -6.13 24.40 -10.22
N SER A 151 -5.63 24.42 -8.97
CA SER A 151 -4.58 23.51 -8.53
C SER A 151 -5.00 22.03 -8.67
N GLN A 152 -6.23 21.70 -8.29
CA GLN A 152 -6.78 20.35 -8.45
C GLN A 152 -6.87 19.93 -9.92
N ALA A 153 -7.29 20.84 -10.80
CA ALA A 153 -7.32 20.59 -12.26
C ALA A 153 -5.92 20.34 -12.84
N LEU A 154 -4.92 21.12 -12.40
CA LEU A 154 -3.51 20.91 -12.77
C LEU A 154 -3.00 19.56 -12.27
N PHE A 155 -3.21 19.25 -11.00
CA PHE A 155 -2.79 17.98 -10.40
C PHE A 155 -3.48 16.78 -11.05
N GLY A 156 -4.74 16.92 -11.48
CA GLY A 156 -5.43 15.90 -12.26
C GLY A 156 -4.76 15.60 -13.60
N LYS A 157 -4.31 16.64 -14.32
CA LYS A 157 -3.53 16.47 -15.56
C LYS A 157 -2.19 15.76 -15.29
N GLN A 158 -1.51 16.13 -14.21
CA GLN A 158 -0.25 15.48 -13.80
C GLN A 158 -0.47 14.03 -13.40
N ALA A 159 -1.53 13.73 -12.65
CA ALA A 159 -1.91 12.38 -12.27
C ALA A 159 -2.19 11.50 -13.52
N LEU A 160 -2.89 12.02 -14.52
CA LEU A 160 -3.13 11.32 -15.79
C LEU A 160 -1.83 11.03 -16.55
N ALA A 161 -0.87 11.97 -16.54
CA ALA A 161 0.44 11.76 -17.15
C ALA A 161 1.23 10.67 -16.40
N LEU A 162 1.17 10.70 -15.07
CA LEU A 162 1.83 9.71 -14.22
C LEU A 162 1.17 8.33 -14.37
N GLU A 163 -0.16 8.24 -14.50
CA GLU A 163 -0.86 6.98 -14.77
C GLU A 163 -0.38 6.32 -16.07
N LYS A 164 -0.19 7.10 -17.15
CA LYS A 164 0.35 6.60 -18.41
C LYS A 164 1.77 6.03 -18.25
N LEU A 165 2.61 6.71 -17.48
CA LEU A 165 3.96 6.24 -17.17
C LEU A 165 3.93 4.96 -16.32
N ASN A 166 3.09 4.93 -15.30
CA ASN A 166 2.88 3.78 -14.44
C ASN A 166 2.41 2.55 -15.23
N LYS A 167 1.45 2.74 -16.14
CA LYS A 167 0.98 1.69 -17.05
C LYS A 167 2.11 1.13 -17.92
N LYS A 168 2.98 2.01 -18.45
CA LYS A 168 4.15 1.61 -19.24
C LYS A 168 5.06 0.65 -18.46
N TYR A 169 5.26 0.91 -17.18
CA TYR A 169 6.14 0.09 -16.34
C TYR A 169 5.40 -1.02 -15.56
N GLY A 170 4.06 -1.09 -15.62
CA GLY A 170 3.28 -2.09 -14.89
C GLY A 170 3.33 -1.92 -13.36
N ILE A 171 3.46 -0.69 -12.86
CA ILE A 171 3.54 -0.36 -11.43
C ILE A 171 2.40 0.60 -11.04
N ILE A 172 1.88 0.49 -9.82
CA ILE A 172 0.72 1.25 -9.36
C ILE A 172 1.18 2.32 -8.36
N GLY A 173 0.85 3.59 -8.64
CA GLY A 173 1.09 4.72 -7.74
C GLY A 173 -0.08 4.96 -6.79
N GLY A 174 0.20 5.16 -5.51
CA GLY A 174 -0.78 5.54 -4.49
C GLY A 174 -0.48 6.90 -3.88
N TYR A 175 -1.41 7.84 -3.97
CA TYR A 175 -1.28 9.12 -3.29
C TYR A 175 -1.81 8.99 -1.85
N GLN A 176 -0.92 9.20 -0.85
CA GLN A 176 -1.30 9.11 0.56
C GLN A 176 -1.99 10.40 1.02
N ASN A 177 -3.24 10.31 1.51
CA ASN A 177 -3.86 11.40 2.25
C ASN A 177 -3.07 11.65 3.55
N HIS A 178 -2.76 12.92 3.83
CA HIS A 178 -1.94 13.31 4.97
C HIS A 178 -2.47 14.56 5.63
N THR A 179 -2.68 14.51 6.95
CA THR A 179 -3.20 15.63 7.75
C THR A 179 -2.37 16.91 7.61
N GLY A 180 -3.02 18.04 7.77
CA GLY A 180 -2.42 19.37 7.71
C GLY A 180 -2.70 20.10 6.38
N LYS A 181 -1.70 20.78 5.81
CA LYS A 181 -1.85 21.64 4.62
C LYS A 181 -1.49 20.95 3.30
N ASN A 182 -1.39 19.62 3.27
CA ASN A 182 -1.14 18.90 2.04
C ASN A 182 -2.44 18.70 1.24
N VAL A 183 -2.32 18.60 -0.07
CA VAL A 183 -3.42 18.15 -0.93
C VAL A 183 -3.89 16.79 -0.44
N GLY A 184 -5.20 16.59 -0.38
CA GLY A 184 -5.77 15.34 0.12
C GLY A 184 -5.77 15.18 1.64
N ALA A 185 -5.46 16.24 2.43
CA ALA A 185 -5.70 16.22 3.87
C ALA A 185 -7.19 15.96 4.14
N PRO A 186 -8.14 16.75 3.64
CA PRO A 186 -9.51 16.30 3.47
C PRO A 186 -9.55 15.28 2.32
N ILE A 187 -9.94 14.05 2.58
CA ILE A 187 -9.90 12.96 1.58
C ILE A 187 -10.68 13.30 0.30
N TRP A 188 -11.68 14.17 0.40
CA TRP A 188 -12.49 14.66 -0.72
C TRP A 188 -11.69 15.42 -1.78
N ASP A 189 -10.57 16.04 -1.42
CA ASP A 189 -9.65 16.74 -2.32
C ASP A 189 -9.08 15.83 -3.41
N LEU A 190 -8.95 14.54 -3.12
CA LEU A 190 -8.38 13.58 -4.07
C LEU A 190 -9.36 13.21 -5.20
N LEU A 191 -10.65 13.49 -5.03
CA LEU A 191 -11.66 13.10 -6.03
C LEU A 191 -11.51 13.82 -7.38
N PRO A 192 -11.36 15.16 -7.45
CA PRO A 192 -11.14 15.83 -8.72
C PRO A 192 -9.81 15.46 -9.36
N ILE A 193 -8.79 15.12 -8.56
CA ILE A 193 -7.46 14.72 -9.04
C ILE A 193 -7.48 13.32 -9.62
N LEU A 194 -7.96 12.34 -8.84
CA LEU A 194 -8.02 10.94 -9.26
C LEU A 194 -9.14 10.68 -10.27
N GLY A 195 -10.23 11.47 -10.23
CA GLY A 195 -11.30 11.41 -11.23
C GLY A 195 -10.88 11.82 -12.64
N ALA A 196 -9.74 12.50 -12.80
CA ALA A 196 -9.13 12.79 -14.09
C ALA A 196 -8.41 11.58 -14.71
N THR A 197 -8.20 10.51 -13.94
CA THR A 197 -7.50 9.26 -14.32
C THR A 197 -8.50 8.12 -14.55
N LYS A 198 -8.00 6.97 -15.01
CA LYS A 198 -8.80 5.74 -15.07
C LYS A 198 -8.83 4.99 -13.74
N GLY A 199 -7.94 5.34 -12.79
CA GLY A 199 -7.81 4.69 -11.49
C GLY A 199 -7.17 3.29 -11.53
N GLU A 200 -6.60 2.87 -12.67
CA GLU A 200 -5.99 1.55 -12.84
C GLU A 200 -4.54 1.52 -12.34
N PHE A 201 -3.74 2.55 -12.67
CA PHE A 201 -2.32 2.61 -12.35
C PHE A 201 -1.94 3.78 -11.44
N ILE A 202 -2.90 4.59 -11.02
CA ILE A 202 -2.76 5.60 -9.98
C ILE A 202 -4.04 5.67 -9.15
N GLY A 203 -3.90 5.81 -7.84
CA GLY A 203 -5.04 5.87 -6.94
C GLY A 203 -4.65 6.43 -5.58
N SER A 204 -5.38 6.02 -4.55
CA SER A 204 -5.17 6.43 -3.17
C SER A 204 -4.42 5.36 -2.38
N GLN A 205 -3.33 5.73 -1.73
CA GLN A 205 -2.82 5.02 -0.56
C GLN A 205 -3.58 5.56 0.66
N TYR A 206 -4.69 4.91 1.01
CA TYR A 206 -5.60 5.41 2.04
C TYR A 206 -5.02 5.25 3.45
N ASP A 207 -4.80 6.35 4.13
CA ASP A 207 -4.31 6.40 5.51
C ASP A 207 -5.47 6.67 6.46
N ILE A 208 -5.89 5.65 7.21
CA ILE A 208 -7.03 5.72 8.13
C ILE A 208 -6.81 6.73 9.26
N ARG A 209 -5.59 6.82 9.81
CA ARG A 209 -5.28 7.76 10.87
C ARG A 209 -5.51 9.21 10.41
N HIS A 210 -5.00 9.55 9.23
CA HIS A 210 -5.19 10.89 8.68
C HIS A 210 -6.64 11.15 8.28
N ALA A 211 -7.33 10.14 7.77
CA ALA A 211 -8.76 10.25 7.46
C ALA A 211 -9.62 10.53 8.71
N VAL A 212 -9.31 9.90 9.85
CA VAL A 212 -10.01 10.15 11.11
C VAL A 212 -9.64 11.52 11.71
N VAL A 213 -8.37 11.94 11.61
CA VAL A 213 -7.93 13.27 12.08
C VAL A 213 -8.67 14.39 11.36
N GLU A 214 -8.80 14.31 10.04
CA GLU A 214 -9.38 15.39 9.21
C GLU A 214 -10.91 15.23 9.03
N GLY A 215 -11.42 14.00 9.06
CA GLY A 215 -12.82 13.71 8.82
C GLY A 215 -13.67 13.58 10.08
N GLY A 216 -13.04 13.39 11.26
CA GLY A 216 -13.79 13.16 12.51
C GLY A 216 -14.83 12.03 12.31
N GLU A 217 -16.06 12.27 12.68
CA GLU A 217 -17.16 11.31 12.54
C GLU A 217 -17.53 10.98 11.09
N SER A 218 -17.15 11.84 10.13
CA SER A 218 -17.46 11.64 8.70
C SER A 218 -16.43 10.79 7.95
N TRP A 219 -15.39 10.25 8.60
CA TRP A 219 -14.35 9.47 7.93
C TRP A 219 -14.90 8.27 7.13
N GLU A 220 -15.98 7.64 7.60
CA GLU A 220 -16.61 6.52 6.89
C GLU A 220 -17.23 6.95 5.55
N LEU A 221 -17.79 8.16 5.48
CA LEU A 221 -18.30 8.73 4.23
C LEU A 221 -17.14 8.99 3.25
N GLY A 222 -16.03 9.52 3.75
CA GLY A 222 -14.80 9.69 2.99
C GLY A 222 -14.27 8.37 2.43
N LEU A 223 -14.16 7.31 3.27
CA LEU A 223 -13.79 5.97 2.83
C LEU A 223 -14.75 5.43 1.76
N LYS A 224 -16.05 5.52 2.00
CA LYS A 224 -17.08 5.08 1.04
C LYS A 224 -16.94 5.79 -0.31
N ARG A 225 -16.58 7.06 -0.30
CA ARG A 225 -16.46 7.88 -1.51
C ARG A 225 -15.19 7.61 -2.29
N ILE A 226 -14.04 7.42 -1.59
CA ILE A 226 -12.73 7.22 -2.24
C ILE A 226 -12.44 5.75 -2.58
N LYS A 227 -13.22 4.80 -2.05
CA LYS A 227 -12.97 3.36 -2.18
C LYS A 227 -12.66 2.86 -3.60
N PRO A 228 -13.23 3.41 -4.71
CA PRO A 228 -12.90 2.93 -6.05
C PRO A 228 -11.45 3.18 -6.47
N TYR A 229 -10.76 4.11 -5.78
CA TYR A 229 -9.39 4.50 -6.08
C TYR A 229 -8.37 3.92 -5.10
N ILE A 230 -8.80 3.20 -4.04
CA ILE A 230 -7.88 2.66 -3.04
C ILE A 230 -7.10 1.49 -3.64
N ASN A 231 -5.76 1.65 -3.75
CA ASN A 231 -4.85 0.63 -4.25
C ASN A 231 -3.82 0.16 -3.21
N SER A 232 -3.72 0.87 -2.10
CA SER A 232 -2.93 0.48 -0.92
C SER A 232 -3.45 1.21 0.30
N ILE A 233 -3.11 0.74 1.50
CA ILE A 233 -3.54 1.38 2.74
C ILE A 233 -2.37 1.57 3.70
N VAL A 234 -2.47 2.60 4.54
CA VAL A 234 -1.56 2.83 5.67
C VAL A 234 -2.33 2.65 6.96
N ILE A 235 -1.73 1.93 7.90
CA ILE A 235 -2.26 1.72 9.24
C ILE A 235 -1.33 2.36 10.26
N LYS A 236 -1.89 3.24 11.11
CA LYS A 236 -1.26 3.84 12.28
C LYS A 236 -2.33 4.45 13.18
N ASP A 237 -2.01 4.73 14.45
CA ASP A 237 -2.96 5.22 15.42
C ASP A 237 -2.57 6.59 16.00
N PHE A 238 -3.53 7.27 16.60
CA PHE A 238 -3.33 8.59 17.23
C PHE A 238 -4.38 8.85 18.30
N LYS A 239 -4.09 9.80 19.15
CA LYS A 239 -5.08 10.48 20.02
C LYS A 239 -4.87 12.00 19.99
N TRP A 240 -5.93 12.74 20.21
CA TRP A 240 -5.78 14.17 20.45
C TRP A 240 -5.18 14.43 21.83
N GLY A 241 -4.21 15.34 21.88
CA GLY A 241 -3.57 15.74 23.12
C GLY A 241 -2.97 17.13 23.03
N LYS A 242 -2.70 17.75 24.20
CA LYS A 242 -2.05 19.07 24.27
C LYS A 242 -0.53 18.91 24.24
N VAL A 243 0.12 19.60 23.29
CA VAL A 243 1.57 19.73 23.19
C VAL A 243 1.90 21.21 23.20
N ASN A 244 2.62 21.67 24.20
CA ASN A 244 2.92 23.11 24.42
C ASN A 244 1.64 23.99 24.36
N GLY A 245 0.60 23.57 25.07
CA GLY A 245 -0.69 24.27 25.16
C GLY A 245 -1.61 24.14 23.92
N LYS A 246 -1.16 23.59 22.82
CA LYS A 246 -1.93 23.44 21.58
C LYS A 246 -2.40 22.00 21.38
N TRP A 247 -3.65 21.82 20.98
CA TRP A 247 -4.19 20.51 20.58
C TRP A 247 -3.50 20.01 19.30
N LYS A 248 -3.02 18.76 19.36
CA LYS A 248 -2.37 18.11 18.22
C LYS A 248 -2.72 16.63 18.20
N PRO A 249 -2.76 15.97 17.01
CA PRO A 249 -2.82 14.53 16.92
C PRO A 249 -1.45 13.94 17.29
N ILE A 250 -1.41 13.17 18.38
CA ILE A 250 -0.22 12.50 18.92
C ILE A 250 -0.28 11.05 18.49
N SER A 251 0.78 10.54 17.85
CA SER A 251 0.88 9.12 17.49
C SER A 251 1.02 8.26 18.75
N VAL A 252 0.27 7.16 18.81
CA VAL A 252 0.25 6.20 19.92
C VAL A 252 0.38 4.77 19.37
N PRO A 253 0.73 3.77 20.22
CA PRO A 253 0.69 2.37 19.84
C PRO A 253 -0.69 1.97 19.29
N MET A 254 -0.70 0.98 18.42
CA MET A 254 -1.92 0.48 17.79
C MET A 254 -2.95 0.02 18.84
N GLY A 255 -4.17 0.55 18.73
CA GLY A 255 -5.28 0.26 19.65
C GLY A 255 -5.31 1.10 20.94
N GLU A 256 -4.31 1.96 21.16
CA GLU A 256 -4.28 2.90 22.30
C GLU A 256 -4.80 4.30 21.93
N GLY A 257 -5.28 4.45 20.69
CA GLY A 257 -5.73 5.72 20.12
C GLY A 257 -7.22 5.79 19.81
N MET A 258 -7.54 6.64 18.85
CA MET A 258 -8.92 6.99 18.49
C MET A 258 -9.38 6.35 17.16
N VAL A 259 -8.52 5.60 16.48
CA VAL A 259 -8.93 4.87 15.28
C VAL A 259 -9.73 3.64 15.68
N ASN A 260 -10.98 3.56 15.24
CA ASN A 260 -11.79 2.35 15.46
C ASN A 260 -11.41 1.26 14.43
N PHE A 261 -10.34 0.50 14.72
CA PHE A 261 -9.84 -0.54 13.81
C PHE A 261 -10.83 -1.66 13.56
N LYS A 262 -11.65 -2.04 14.55
CA LYS A 262 -12.71 -3.04 14.34
C LYS A 262 -13.67 -2.57 13.26
N ARG A 263 -14.17 -1.34 13.38
CA ARG A 263 -15.08 -0.76 12.40
C ARG A 263 -14.42 -0.59 11.04
N TYR A 264 -13.17 -0.10 11.01
CA TYR A 264 -12.41 0.07 9.78
C TYR A 264 -12.23 -1.25 9.03
N PHE A 265 -11.77 -2.29 9.70
CA PHE A 265 -11.56 -3.61 9.09
C PHE A 265 -12.87 -4.27 8.65
N THR A 266 -13.95 -4.12 9.42
CA THR A 266 -15.29 -4.53 8.97
C THR A 266 -15.68 -3.86 7.66
N LEU A 267 -15.39 -2.56 7.50
CA LEU A 267 -15.69 -1.83 6.26
C LEU A 267 -14.78 -2.27 5.11
N LEU A 268 -13.49 -2.53 5.34
CA LEU A 268 -12.60 -3.07 4.31
C LEU A 268 -13.11 -4.41 3.78
N LYS A 269 -13.49 -5.34 4.66
CA LYS A 269 -14.08 -6.62 4.29
C LYS A 269 -15.39 -6.43 3.54
N LYS A 270 -16.31 -5.62 4.07
CA LYS A 270 -17.59 -5.29 3.44
C LYS A 270 -17.42 -4.73 2.02
N TYR A 271 -16.42 -3.88 1.82
CA TYR A 271 -16.16 -3.25 0.51
C TYR A 271 -15.23 -4.07 -0.38
N LYS A 272 -14.77 -5.25 0.09
CA LYS A 272 -13.85 -6.13 -0.62
C LYS A 272 -12.54 -5.42 -1.01
N ILE A 273 -12.05 -4.54 -0.13
CA ILE A 273 -10.76 -3.85 -0.29
C ILE A 273 -9.68 -4.78 0.23
N ASN A 274 -9.01 -5.48 -0.68
CA ASN A 274 -7.88 -6.37 -0.43
C ASN A 274 -6.66 -5.86 -1.19
N VAL A 275 -5.89 -5.00 -0.55
CA VAL A 275 -4.75 -4.28 -1.12
C VAL A 275 -3.55 -4.36 -0.18
N PRO A 276 -2.31 -4.11 -0.67
CA PRO A 276 -1.14 -4.08 0.20
C PRO A 276 -1.26 -3.04 1.32
N VAL A 277 -0.78 -3.42 2.50
CA VAL A 277 -0.85 -2.64 3.73
C VAL A 277 0.54 -2.19 4.16
N SER A 278 0.73 -0.90 4.39
CA SER A 278 1.93 -0.35 5.04
C SER A 278 1.65 -0.07 6.51
N LEU A 279 2.35 -0.74 7.43
CA LEU A 279 2.27 -0.47 8.86
C LEU A 279 3.29 0.61 9.24
N HIS A 280 2.78 1.75 9.73
CA HIS A 280 3.57 2.90 10.18
C HIS A 280 3.57 2.98 11.70
N VAL A 281 4.66 2.60 12.34
CA VAL A 281 4.84 2.66 13.79
C VAL A 281 5.41 4.04 14.18
N GLU A 282 4.54 5.05 14.22
CA GLU A 282 4.96 6.45 14.40
C GLU A 282 4.86 6.95 15.84
N HIS A 283 4.50 6.11 16.81
CA HIS A 283 4.61 6.41 18.23
C HIS A 283 6.09 6.37 18.66
N ASP A 284 6.37 6.71 19.92
CA ASP A 284 7.73 6.79 20.44
C ASP A 284 8.49 5.45 20.31
N LEU A 285 9.50 5.45 19.45
CA LEU A 285 10.51 4.39 19.29
C LEU A 285 11.92 4.92 19.66
N GLY A 286 12.00 5.93 20.56
CA GLY A 286 13.25 6.54 20.96
C GLY A 286 13.93 7.38 19.89
N GLY A 287 13.24 7.70 18.79
CA GLY A 287 13.75 8.42 17.62
C GLY A 287 13.76 7.60 16.33
N ALA A 288 13.65 6.25 16.42
CA ALA A 288 13.59 5.40 15.25
C ALA A 288 12.30 5.65 14.43
N GLU A 289 11.19 6.09 15.06
CA GLU A 289 9.96 6.53 14.40
C GLU A 289 10.19 7.72 13.45
N LYS A 290 11.24 8.50 13.68
CA LYS A 290 11.68 9.62 12.83
C LYS A 290 12.75 9.23 11.82
N GLY A 291 13.13 7.95 11.75
CA GLY A 291 14.20 7.44 10.89
C GLY A 291 15.60 7.83 11.38
N ARG A 292 15.78 8.09 12.68
CA ARG A 292 17.11 8.34 13.24
C ARG A 292 17.91 7.04 13.31
N LYS A 293 19.21 7.13 13.08
CA LYS A 293 20.14 6.00 13.22
C LYS A 293 20.57 5.76 14.67
N THR A 294 20.47 6.80 15.52
CA THR A 294 20.68 6.75 16.97
C THR A 294 19.39 7.04 17.70
N PHE A 295 19.10 6.31 18.77
CA PHE A 295 17.86 6.41 19.50
C PHE A 295 18.09 6.17 21.00
N THR A 296 17.12 6.55 21.85
CA THR A 296 17.23 6.62 23.30
C THR A 296 16.82 5.34 24.03
N ILE A 297 16.25 4.36 23.33
CA ILE A 297 15.85 3.05 23.88
C ILE A 297 16.66 1.93 23.20
N SER A 298 16.67 0.70 23.75
CA SER A 298 17.42 -0.39 23.14
C SER A 298 16.83 -0.82 21.78
N LYS A 299 17.68 -1.33 20.87
CA LYS A 299 17.25 -1.94 19.59
C LYS A 299 16.17 -3.01 19.83
N LYS A 300 16.36 -3.86 20.85
CA LYS A 300 15.38 -4.91 21.24
C LYS A 300 14.02 -4.30 21.56
N GLU A 301 13.98 -3.18 22.28
CA GLU A 301 12.72 -2.51 22.64
C GLU A 301 12.05 -1.87 21.43
N VAL A 302 12.80 -1.27 20.51
CA VAL A 302 12.26 -0.78 19.21
C VAL A 302 11.55 -1.90 18.48
N LEU A 303 12.21 -3.03 18.29
CA LEU A 303 11.65 -4.18 17.55
C LEU A 303 10.46 -4.80 18.27
N ARG A 304 10.49 -4.89 19.60
CA ARG A 304 9.37 -5.38 20.41
C ARG A 304 8.11 -4.50 20.23
N ARG A 305 8.27 -3.17 20.21
CA ARG A 305 7.15 -2.24 19.99
C ARG A 305 6.57 -2.39 18.58
N ILE A 306 7.42 -2.49 17.56
CA ILE A 306 6.97 -2.73 16.18
C ILE A 306 6.19 -4.05 16.08
N LYS A 307 6.70 -5.13 16.68
CA LYS A 307 6.05 -6.43 16.66
C LYS A 307 4.70 -6.42 17.38
N LYS A 308 4.60 -5.74 18.53
CA LYS A 308 3.34 -5.56 19.27
C LYS A 308 2.25 -4.92 18.39
N ASP A 309 2.61 -3.89 17.64
CA ASP A 309 1.67 -3.22 16.73
C ASP A 309 1.22 -4.14 15.58
N LEU A 310 2.13 -4.93 15.01
CA LEU A 310 1.79 -5.93 13.99
C LEU A 310 0.82 -6.99 14.53
N GLU A 311 1.08 -7.49 15.73
CA GLU A 311 0.24 -8.50 16.40
C GLU A 311 -1.17 -7.95 16.64
N PHE A 312 -1.29 -6.73 17.14
CA PHE A 312 -2.59 -6.05 17.32
C PHE A 312 -3.38 -5.99 15.98
N VAL A 313 -2.74 -5.58 14.89
CA VAL A 313 -3.39 -5.50 13.58
C VAL A 313 -3.88 -6.87 13.11
N LYS A 314 -3.02 -7.89 13.18
CA LYS A 314 -3.37 -9.27 12.80
C LYS A 314 -4.52 -9.85 13.61
N GLU A 315 -4.47 -9.67 14.94
CA GLU A 315 -5.52 -10.16 15.82
C GLU A 315 -6.85 -9.44 15.61
N THR A 316 -6.82 -8.12 15.44
CA THR A 316 -8.03 -7.33 15.21
C THR A 316 -8.68 -7.68 13.87
N TRP A 317 -7.87 -7.89 12.82
CA TRP A 317 -8.36 -8.34 11.51
C TRP A 317 -9.05 -9.71 11.58
N LYS A 318 -8.49 -10.66 12.33
CA LYS A 318 -9.07 -12.00 12.52
C LYS A 318 -10.41 -11.97 13.29
N LYS A 319 -10.57 -11.02 14.23
CA LYS A 319 -11.78 -10.91 15.07
C LYS A 319 -12.97 -10.25 14.38
N VAL A 320 -12.75 -9.59 13.22
CA VAL A 320 -13.85 -9.02 12.42
C VAL A 320 -14.17 -10.00 11.30
N GLY A 321 -15.36 -10.58 11.35
CA GLY A 321 -15.88 -11.58 10.39
C GLY A 321 -16.37 -10.95 9.09
#